data_62b5c3b49a9a9489daf5a6fbe899cb29
#
_entry.id   62b5c3b49a9a9489daf5a6fbe899cb29
#
_cell.length_a   1.000
_cell.length_b   1.000
_cell.length_c   1.000
_cell.angle_alpha   90.00
_cell.angle_beta   90.00
_cell.angle_gamma   90.00
#
_symmetry.space_group_name_H-M   'P 1'
#
loop_
_entity.id
_entity.type
_entity.pdbx_description
1 polymer ?
#
loop_
_entity_poly.entity_id
_entity_poly.type
_entity_poly.pdbx_seq_one_letter_code
_entity_poly.pdbx_strand_id
1 'polypeptide(L)'
;MFTSRAEYRILLRQDDADMRLTEKSYNLGLASTQRHSLLIEKKEHINHLIEFAKNYSVKPQYINSGLERLGTSPLKQGIKLIDLILRPQLSISKIAELIPALHKEIDKIKNRKDEIIEATEIRIKYEGYIDREKMIADKISRLENIRIKGKFDYNSIKQLSTEARQKLDKIDPETIAQAARIPGISPSDINILLVLSGR
;
A
#
# COMPACT_ATOMS: atom_id res chain seq x y z
N MET A 1 1.77 21.94 1.57
CA MET A 1 2.43 21.07 0.55
C MET A 1 1.36 20.60 -0.41
N PHE A 2 1.50 20.86 -1.69
CA PHE A 2 0.48 20.44 -2.66
C PHE A 2 0.50 18.93 -2.82
N THR A 3 -0.62 18.28 -2.52
CA THR A 3 -0.78 16.82 -2.57
C THR A 3 -0.56 16.21 -3.96
N SER A 4 -0.69 17.01 -5.02
CA SER A 4 -0.44 16.61 -6.42
C SER A 4 1.03 16.28 -6.73
N ARG A 5 1.97 16.71 -5.87
CA ARG A 5 3.41 16.44 -6.02
C ARG A 5 3.92 15.31 -5.12
N ALA A 6 3.07 14.69 -4.35
CA ALA A 6 3.46 13.57 -3.50
C ALA A 6 3.31 12.25 -4.28
N GLU A 7 4.42 11.67 -4.68
CA GLU A 7 4.47 10.32 -5.23
C GLU A 7 4.16 9.28 -4.14
N TYR A 8 3.56 8.16 -4.51
CA TYR A 8 3.25 7.04 -3.59
C TYR A 8 2.43 7.43 -2.36
N ARG A 9 1.50 8.36 -2.49
CA ARG A 9 0.69 8.90 -1.38
C ARG A 9 0.00 7.82 -0.55
N ILE A 10 -0.46 6.74 -1.20
CA ILE A 10 -1.14 5.64 -0.51
C ILE A 10 -0.21 4.89 0.46
N LEU A 11 1.12 4.98 0.24
CA LEU A 11 2.12 4.41 1.14
C LEU A 11 2.52 5.36 2.29
N LEU A 12 2.07 6.63 2.23
CA LEU A 12 2.45 7.68 3.17
C LEU A 12 1.23 8.26 3.89
N ARG A 13 0.24 7.41 4.16
CA ARG A 13 -0.98 7.83 4.85
C ARG A 13 -0.69 8.25 6.29
N GLN A 14 -1.55 9.14 6.80
CA GLN A 14 -1.48 9.60 8.19
C GLN A 14 -1.93 8.50 9.16
N ASP A 15 -2.94 7.71 8.79
CA ASP A 15 -3.53 6.65 9.61
C ASP A 15 -2.57 5.49 9.93
N ASP A 16 -1.54 5.28 9.10
CA ASP A 16 -0.53 4.24 9.29
C ASP A 16 0.86 4.77 9.69
N ALA A 17 0.96 6.04 10.05
CA ALA A 17 2.25 6.65 10.39
C ALA A 17 2.95 5.96 11.56
N ASP A 18 2.19 5.52 12.57
CA ASP A 18 2.71 4.76 13.70
C ASP A 18 3.27 3.40 13.26
N MET A 19 2.59 2.71 12.34
CA MET A 19 3.03 1.42 11.78
C MET A 19 4.36 1.51 11.05
N ARG A 20 4.64 2.65 10.40
CA ARG A 20 5.87 2.88 9.63
C ARG A 20 7.02 3.44 10.47
N LEU A 21 6.73 4.27 11.46
CA LEU A 21 7.72 5.11 12.11
C LEU A 21 8.07 4.69 13.55
N THR A 22 7.13 4.12 14.31
CA THR A 22 7.35 3.87 15.75
C THR A 22 8.46 2.85 16.00
N GLU A 23 8.54 1.78 15.21
CA GLU A 23 9.60 0.78 15.36
C GLU A 23 10.99 1.36 15.06
N LYS A 24 11.10 2.17 14.00
CA LYS A 24 12.33 2.89 13.67
C LYS A 24 12.72 3.87 14.78
N SER A 25 11.74 4.62 15.27
CA SER A 25 11.92 5.57 16.36
C SER A 25 12.35 4.89 17.67
N TYR A 26 11.79 3.72 17.97
CA TYR A 26 12.18 2.92 19.14
C TYR A 26 13.62 2.42 19.04
N ASN A 27 14.03 1.90 17.87
CA ASN A 27 15.41 1.45 17.63
C ASN A 27 16.44 2.59 17.72
N LEU A 28 16.02 3.83 17.45
CA LEU A 28 16.85 5.03 17.63
C LEU A 28 16.80 5.60 19.05
N GLY A 29 16.07 4.99 19.99
CA GLY A 29 15.91 5.47 21.35
C GLY A 29 14.97 6.68 21.50
N LEU A 30 14.19 7.04 20.47
CA LEU A 30 13.32 8.21 20.47
C LEU A 30 11.89 7.89 20.93
N ALA A 31 11.41 6.66 20.73
CA ALA A 31 10.11 6.23 21.21
C ALA A 31 10.23 5.43 22.51
N SER A 32 9.28 5.61 23.43
CA SER A 32 9.24 4.86 24.68
C SER A 32 8.85 3.39 24.44
N THR A 33 9.25 2.51 25.39
CA THR A 33 8.83 1.10 25.40
C THR A 33 7.31 0.95 25.40
N GLN A 34 6.61 1.81 26.14
CA GLN A 34 5.14 1.81 26.16
C GLN A 34 4.56 2.07 24.76
N ARG A 35 5.09 3.07 24.03
CA ARG A 35 4.64 3.38 22.67
C ARG A 35 4.90 2.22 21.73
N HIS A 36 6.05 1.57 21.84
CA HIS A 36 6.40 0.38 21.05
C HIS A 36 5.47 -0.79 21.36
N SER A 37 5.17 -1.06 22.64
CA SER A 37 4.23 -2.12 23.04
C SER A 37 2.83 -1.91 22.46
N LEU A 38 2.33 -0.65 22.47
CA LEU A 38 1.05 -0.30 21.86
C LEU A 38 1.02 -0.51 20.34
N LEU A 39 2.17 -0.32 19.66
CA LEU A 39 2.27 -0.65 18.24
C LEU A 39 2.18 -2.16 18.00
N ILE A 40 2.89 -2.96 18.81
CA ILE A 40 2.85 -4.42 18.68
C ILE A 40 1.44 -4.94 18.88
N GLU A 41 0.77 -4.52 19.96
CA GLU A 41 -0.64 -4.86 20.25
C GLU A 41 -1.56 -4.51 19.05
N LYS A 42 -1.41 -3.30 18.49
CA LYS A 42 -2.18 -2.88 17.30
C LYS A 42 -1.92 -3.80 16.10
N LYS A 43 -0.65 -4.13 15.82
CA LYS A 43 -0.27 -5.02 14.71
C LYS A 43 -0.90 -6.41 14.88
N GLU A 44 -0.85 -6.97 16.08
CA GLU A 44 -1.40 -8.28 16.39
C GLU A 44 -2.92 -8.33 16.20
N HIS A 45 -3.65 -7.34 16.71
CA HIS A 45 -5.10 -7.28 16.55
C HIS A 45 -5.53 -7.08 15.09
N ILE A 46 -4.85 -6.21 14.33
CA ILE A 46 -5.14 -6.02 12.91
C ILE A 46 -4.92 -7.33 12.13
N ASN A 47 -3.79 -7.99 12.34
CA ASN A 47 -3.50 -9.25 11.66
C ASN A 47 -4.49 -10.35 12.05
N HIS A 48 -4.85 -10.45 13.32
CA HIS A 48 -5.85 -11.41 13.81
C HIS A 48 -7.22 -11.19 13.15
N LEU A 49 -7.70 -9.96 13.08
CA LEU A 49 -8.98 -9.64 12.42
C LEU A 49 -8.96 -9.94 10.91
N ILE A 50 -7.85 -9.65 10.22
CA ILE A 50 -7.69 -9.99 8.80
C ILE A 50 -7.72 -11.50 8.60
N GLU A 51 -6.96 -12.27 9.39
CA GLU A 51 -6.96 -13.73 9.30
C GLU A 51 -8.31 -14.33 9.65
N PHE A 52 -9.01 -13.81 10.66
CA PHE A 52 -10.38 -14.19 10.94
C PHE A 52 -11.28 -13.93 9.73
N ALA A 53 -11.20 -12.75 9.11
CA ALA A 53 -12.02 -12.41 7.95
C ALA A 53 -11.74 -13.29 6.73
N LYS A 54 -10.48 -13.68 6.50
CA LYS A 54 -10.08 -14.61 5.43
C LYS A 54 -10.62 -16.03 5.66
N ASN A 55 -10.69 -16.47 6.91
CA ASN A 55 -11.07 -17.84 7.23
C ASN A 55 -12.57 -18.02 7.48
N TYR A 56 -13.26 -17.00 8.00
CA TYR A 56 -14.67 -17.08 8.34
C TYR A 56 -15.56 -17.06 7.09
N SER A 57 -16.46 -18.03 6.99
CA SER A 57 -17.43 -18.15 5.87
C SER A 57 -18.80 -17.67 6.29
N VAL A 58 -19.37 -16.76 5.51
CA VAL A 58 -20.69 -16.17 5.74
C VAL A 58 -21.71 -16.85 4.82
N LYS A 59 -22.81 -17.34 5.39
CA LYS A 59 -23.90 -17.98 4.63
C LYS A 59 -25.05 -17.00 4.40
N PRO A 60 -25.67 -16.99 3.20
CA PRO A 60 -26.75 -16.07 2.81
C PRO A 60 -27.91 -16.03 3.82
N GLN A 61 -28.33 -17.18 4.29
CA GLN A 61 -29.47 -17.34 5.17
C GLN A 61 -29.38 -16.59 6.50
N TYR A 62 -28.18 -16.29 6.97
CA TYR A 62 -27.96 -15.61 8.26
C TYR A 62 -27.75 -14.12 8.14
N ILE A 63 -27.47 -13.58 6.93
CA ILE A 63 -27.04 -12.20 6.79
C ILE A 63 -27.85 -11.38 5.79
N ASN A 64 -28.56 -12.02 4.84
CA ASN A 64 -29.19 -11.30 3.74
C ASN A 64 -30.20 -10.24 4.20
N SER A 65 -31.02 -10.54 5.19
CA SER A 65 -31.97 -9.56 5.75
C SER A 65 -31.27 -8.34 6.36
N GLY A 66 -30.08 -8.54 6.93
CA GLY A 66 -29.23 -7.46 7.43
C GLY A 66 -28.58 -6.66 6.30
N LEU A 67 -28.12 -7.32 5.24
CA LEU A 67 -27.51 -6.68 4.08
C LEU A 67 -28.49 -5.78 3.34
N GLU A 68 -29.72 -6.20 3.17
CA GLU A 68 -30.79 -5.39 2.56
C GLU A 68 -31.07 -4.14 3.38
N ARG A 69 -31.13 -4.24 4.71
CA ARG A 69 -31.26 -3.07 5.60
C ARG A 69 -30.09 -2.10 5.50
N LEU A 70 -28.88 -2.62 5.23
CA LEU A 70 -27.69 -1.80 5.01
C LEU A 70 -27.54 -1.28 3.57
N GLY A 71 -28.56 -1.49 2.70
CA GLY A 71 -28.59 -0.97 1.33
C GLY A 71 -27.59 -1.66 0.39
N THR A 72 -27.23 -2.93 0.66
CA THR A 72 -26.33 -3.70 -0.22
C THR A 72 -27.02 -4.98 -0.71
N SER A 73 -26.57 -5.47 -1.87
CA SER A 73 -27.15 -6.65 -2.49
C SER A 73 -27.00 -7.92 -1.64
N PRO A 74 -28.06 -8.75 -1.56
CA PRO A 74 -28.00 -10.02 -0.85
C PRO A 74 -26.98 -10.99 -1.49
N LEU A 75 -26.50 -11.92 -0.70
CA LEU A 75 -25.60 -12.97 -1.15
C LEU A 75 -26.40 -14.09 -1.85
N LYS A 76 -25.89 -14.57 -3.00
CA LYS A 76 -26.45 -15.73 -3.71
C LYS A 76 -25.88 -17.04 -3.19
N GLN A 77 -24.66 -17.02 -2.67
CA GLN A 77 -23.92 -18.17 -2.14
C GLN A 77 -23.06 -17.76 -0.94
N GLY A 78 -22.53 -18.75 -0.22
CA GLY A 78 -21.58 -18.48 0.86
C GLY A 78 -20.29 -17.86 0.33
N ILE A 79 -19.82 -16.84 1.04
CA ILE A 79 -18.56 -16.13 0.71
C ILE A 79 -17.70 -16.00 1.95
N LYS A 80 -16.44 -15.63 1.77
CA LYS A 80 -15.57 -15.25 2.90
C LYS A 80 -15.96 -13.89 3.46
N LEU A 81 -15.77 -13.69 4.75
CA LEU A 81 -16.08 -12.43 5.41
C LEU A 81 -15.26 -11.28 4.81
N ILE A 82 -14.02 -11.54 4.41
CA ILE A 82 -13.17 -10.54 3.76
C ILE A 82 -13.80 -9.98 2.48
N ASP A 83 -14.46 -10.83 1.66
CA ASP A 83 -15.14 -10.42 0.44
C ASP A 83 -16.36 -9.52 0.72
N LEU A 84 -16.97 -9.72 1.90
CA LEU A 84 -18.06 -8.86 2.35
C LEU A 84 -17.56 -7.50 2.81
N ILE A 85 -16.43 -7.46 3.54
CA ILE A 85 -15.81 -6.19 3.99
C ILE A 85 -15.34 -5.35 2.81
N LEU A 86 -14.95 -5.95 1.68
CA LEU A 86 -14.55 -5.23 0.47
C LEU A 86 -15.68 -4.41 -0.16
N ARG A 87 -16.95 -4.64 0.20
CA ARG A 87 -18.07 -3.83 -0.32
C ARG A 87 -18.01 -2.39 0.21
N PRO A 88 -18.05 -1.36 -0.66
CA PRO A 88 -17.88 0.04 -0.23
C PRO A 88 -18.91 0.52 0.80
N GLN A 89 -20.13 -0.01 0.74
CA GLN A 89 -21.25 0.40 1.61
C GLN A 89 -21.14 -0.17 3.04
N LEU A 90 -20.30 -1.20 3.23
CA LEU A 90 -20.17 -1.90 4.49
C LEU A 90 -18.91 -1.48 5.23
N SER A 91 -19.03 -1.35 6.55
CA SER A 91 -17.90 -1.23 7.47
C SER A 91 -17.81 -2.48 8.36
N ILE A 92 -16.64 -2.73 8.92
CA ILE A 92 -16.45 -3.84 9.87
C ILE A 92 -17.43 -3.72 11.04
N SER A 93 -17.65 -2.52 11.57
CA SER A 93 -18.59 -2.27 12.67
C SER A 93 -20.03 -2.64 12.30
N LYS A 94 -20.52 -2.21 11.12
CA LYS A 94 -21.87 -2.59 10.64
C LYS A 94 -22.02 -4.09 10.43
N ILE A 95 -20.99 -4.75 9.92
CA ILE A 95 -21.01 -6.21 9.73
C ILE A 95 -21.00 -6.94 11.07
N ALA A 96 -20.29 -6.41 12.08
CA ALA A 96 -20.23 -7.01 13.41
C ALA A 96 -21.60 -7.03 14.11
N GLU A 97 -22.49 -6.08 13.82
CA GLU A 97 -23.88 -6.10 14.30
C GLU A 97 -24.68 -7.29 13.74
N LEU A 98 -24.29 -7.79 12.56
CA LEU A 98 -24.95 -8.90 11.88
C LEU A 98 -24.27 -10.26 12.16
N ILE A 99 -23.00 -10.26 12.55
CA ILE A 99 -22.20 -11.48 12.74
C ILE A 99 -21.66 -11.52 14.17
N PRO A 100 -22.34 -12.23 15.09
CA PRO A 100 -21.91 -12.34 16.50
C PRO A 100 -20.49 -12.86 16.69
N ALA A 101 -20.01 -13.71 15.78
CA ALA A 101 -18.65 -14.23 15.82
C ALA A 101 -17.60 -13.10 15.60
N LEU A 102 -17.85 -12.19 14.65
CA LEU A 102 -16.99 -11.03 14.43
C LEU A 102 -17.04 -10.06 15.63
N HIS A 103 -18.25 -9.85 16.16
CA HIS A 103 -18.43 -9.01 17.35
C HIS A 103 -17.56 -9.51 18.52
N LYS A 104 -17.56 -10.80 18.78
CA LYS A 104 -16.72 -11.41 19.84
C LYS A 104 -15.22 -11.21 19.60
N GLU A 105 -14.75 -11.27 18.34
CA GLU A 105 -13.35 -11.01 18.05
C GLU A 105 -12.98 -9.54 18.30
N ILE A 106 -13.85 -8.62 17.94
CA ILE A 106 -13.69 -7.18 18.19
C ILE A 106 -13.70 -6.89 19.70
N ASP A 107 -14.50 -7.57 20.49
CA ASP A 107 -14.58 -7.34 21.94
C ASP A 107 -13.34 -7.80 22.72
N LYS A 108 -12.47 -8.60 22.10
CA LYS A 108 -11.15 -8.92 22.67
C LYS A 108 -10.20 -7.73 22.68
N ILE A 109 -10.46 -6.71 21.84
CA ILE A 109 -9.65 -5.51 21.73
C ILE A 109 -10.01 -4.58 22.88
N LYS A 110 -9.09 -4.40 23.83
CA LYS A 110 -9.31 -3.58 25.03
C LYS A 110 -8.96 -2.11 24.82
N ASN A 111 -7.91 -1.85 24.03
CA ASN A 111 -7.37 -0.51 23.82
C ASN A 111 -7.53 -0.09 22.38
N ARG A 112 -7.87 1.19 22.13
CA ARG A 112 -7.93 1.79 20.79
C ARG A 112 -8.77 0.97 19.78
N LYS A 113 -9.88 0.41 20.25
CA LYS A 113 -10.76 -0.48 19.49
C LYS A 113 -11.13 0.13 18.13
N ASP A 114 -11.65 1.36 18.14
CA ASP A 114 -12.13 2.01 16.91
C ASP A 114 -10.99 2.26 15.91
N GLU A 115 -9.83 2.69 16.40
CA GLU A 115 -8.63 2.89 15.57
C GLU A 115 -8.16 1.57 14.92
N ILE A 116 -8.19 0.46 15.67
CA ILE A 116 -7.79 -0.85 15.17
C ILE A 116 -8.78 -1.37 14.12
N ILE A 117 -10.08 -1.19 14.36
CA ILE A 117 -11.13 -1.56 13.40
C ILE A 117 -10.98 -0.76 12.11
N GLU A 118 -10.83 0.55 12.22
CA GLU A 118 -10.64 1.44 11.07
C GLU A 118 -9.38 1.06 10.27
N ALA A 119 -8.24 0.88 10.96
CA ALA A 119 -6.99 0.47 10.32
C ALA A 119 -7.10 -0.90 9.63
N THR A 120 -7.85 -1.84 10.23
CA THR A 120 -8.12 -3.16 9.63
C THR A 120 -8.97 -3.02 8.37
N GLU A 121 -10.03 -2.22 8.42
CA GLU A 121 -10.91 -1.97 7.28
C GLU A 121 -10.17 -1.31 6.12
N ILE A 122 -9.39 -0.27 6.40
CA ILE A 122 -8.57 0.41 5.41
C ILE A 122 -7.58 -0.58 4.79
N ARG A 123 -6.89 -1.39 5.59
CA ARG A 123 -5.92 -2.36 5.09
C ARG A 123 -6.54 -3.39 4.16
N ILE A 124 -7.74 -3.91 4.50
CA ILE A 124 -8.47 -4.86 3.65
C ILE A 124 -8.92 -4.18 2.34
N LYS A 125 -9.58 -3.02 2.43
CA LYS A 125 -10.15 -2.34 1.25
C LYS A 125 -9.10 -1.80 0.29
N TYR A 126 -7.92 -1.43 0.79
CA TYR A 126 -6.87 -0.82 -0.01
C TYR A 126 -5.67 -1.74 -0.28
N GLU A 127 -5.69 -3.02 0.15
CA GLU A 127 -4.59 -3.97 -0.01
C GLU A 127 -4.08 -4.02 -1.46
N GLY A 128 -4.96 -4.21 -2.43
CA GLY A 128 -4.57 -4.28 -3.84
C GLY A 128 -3.95 -2.99 -4.40
N TYR A 129 -4.38 -1.83 -3.91
CA TYR A 129 -3.78 -0.55 -4.29
C TYR A 129 -2.41 -0.35 -3.63
N ILE A 130 -2.30 -0.68 -2.35
CA ILE A 130 -1.05 -0.60 -1.58
C ILE A 130 0.02 -1.49 -2.20
N ASP A 131 -0.33 -2.72 -2.56
CA ASP A 131 0.62 -3.67 -3.14
C ASP A 131 1.07 -3.24 -4.53
N ARG A 132 0.16 -2.69 -5.34
CA ARG A 132 0.53 -2.12 -6.64
C ARG A 132 1.51 -0.96 -6.50
N GLU A 133 1.25 -0.02 -5.60
CA GLU A 133 2.14 1.12 -5.35
C GLU A 133 3.50 0.67 -4.79
N LYS A 134 3.53 -0.35 -3.91
CA LYS A 134 4.78 -0.94 -3.44
C LYS A 134 5.59 -1.54 -4.57
N MET A 135 4.96 -2.32 -5.45
CA MET A 135 5.67 -2.88 -6.60
C MET A 135 6.27 -1.80 -7.51
N ILE A 136 5.57 -0.68 -7.70
CA ILE A 136 6.08 0.45 -8.48
C ILE A 136 7.25 1.10 -7.74
N ALA A 137 7.13 1.37 -6.45
CA ALA A 137 8.18 1.95 -5.63
C ALA A 137 9.45 1.06 -5.59
N ASP A 138 9.27 -0.25 -5.42
CA ASP A 138 10.36 -1.23 -5.44
C ASP A 138 11.06 -1.30 -6.80
N LYS A 139 10.30 -1.18 -7.89
CA LYS A 139 10.89 -1.11 -9.24
C LYS A 139 11.79 0.11 -9.37
N ILE A 140 11.34 1.27 -8.91
CA ILE A 140 12.15 2.51 -8.95
C ILE A 140 13.36 2.39 -8.03
N SER A 141 13.21 1.85 -6.83
CA SER A 141 14.34 1.61 -5.92
C SER A 141 15.41 0.71 -6.55
N ARG A 142 15.03 -0.29 -7.33
CA ARG A 142 16.00 -1.11 -8.10
C ARG A 142 16.74 -0.28 -9.15
N LEU A 143 16.06 0.68 -9.79
CA LEU A 143 16.67 1.57 -10.77
C LEU A 143 17.65 2.56 -10.13
N GLU A 144 17.48 2.89 -8.85
CA GLU A 144 18.42 3.73 -8.09
C GLU A 144 19.78 3.08 -7.88
N ASN A 145 19.84 1.75 -7.90
CA ASN A 145 21.09 1.00 -7.77
C ASN A 145 21.86 0.84 -9.10
N ILE A 146 21.28 1.26 -10.23
CA ILE A 146 21.92 1.13 -11.54
C ILE A 146 22.61 2.45 -11.87
N ARG A 147 23.92 2.49 -11.61
CA ARG A 147 24.78 3.66 -11.91
C ARG A 147 25.06 3.73 -13.41
N ILE A 148 24.83 4.91 -13.99
CA ILE A 148 25.04 5.19 -15.43
C ILE A 148 25.97 6.37 -15.71
N LYS A 149 26.32 7.17 -14.72
CA LYS A 149 27.17 8.34 -14.86
C LYS A 149 28.47 8.02 -15.59
N GLY A 150 28.76 8.76 -16.65
CA GLY A 150 29.96 8.59 -17.45
C GLY A 150 30.06 7.26 -18.22
N LYS A 151 29.01 6.43 -18.25
CA LYS A 151 29.03 5.13 -18.95
C LYS A 151 28.63 5.21 -20.42
N PHE A 152 27.86 6.21 -20.79
CA PHE A 152 27.24 6.33 -22.11
C PHE A 152 27.62 7.63 -22.80
N ASP A 153 27.98 7.52 -24.06
CA ASP A 153 27.91 8.64 -24.99
C ASP A 153 26.48 8.75 -25.51
N TYR A 154 25.65 9.53 -24.81
CA TYR A 154 24.23 9.65 -25.11
C TYR A 154 23.96 10.14 -26.52
N ASN A 155 24.86 10.92 -27.11
CA ASN A 155 24.72 11.45 -28.47
C ASN A 155 24.85 10.35 -29.53
N SER A 156 25.60 9.31 -29.25
CA SER A 156 25.79 8.15 -30.15
C SER A 156 24.62 7.18 -30.16
N ILE A 157 23.74 7.19 -29.14
CA ILE A 157 22.62 6.25 -28.99
C ILE A 157 21.43 6.71 -29.84
N LYS A 158 21.36 6.23 -31.08
CA LYS A 158 20.31 6.62 -32.06
C LYS A 158 18.89 6.22 -31.65
N GLN A 159 18.74 5.23 -30.78
CA GLN A 159 17.45 4.72 -30.27
C GLN A 159 16.79 5.68 -29.27
N LEU A 160 17.56 6.54 -28.61
CA LEU A 160 17.01 7.55 -27.72
C LEU A 160 16.37 8.69 -28.54
N SER A 161 15.30 9.27 -27.97
CA SER A 161 14.71 10.49 -28.53
C SER A 161 15.74 11.64 -28.55
N THR A 162 15.58 12.58 -29.49
CA THR A 162 16.49 13.74 -29.57
C THR A 162 16.50 14.55 -28.28
N GLU A 163 15.32 14.72 -27.68
CA GLU A 163 15.18 15.43 -26.40
C GLU A 163 15.88 14.67 -25.27
N ALA A 164 15.72 13.35 -25.21
CA ALA A 164 16.37 12.52 -24.20
C ALA A 164 17.91 12.60 -24.31
N ARG A 165 18.46 12.49 -25.52
CA ARG A 165 19.91 12.60 -25.75
C ARG A 165 20.48 13.92 -25.22
N GLN A 166 19.86 15.03 -25.61
CA GLN A 166 20.30 16.36 -25.18
C GLN A 166 20.24 16.56 -23.66
N LYS A 167 19.16 16.06 -23.02
CA LYS A 167 18.97 16.22 -21.58
C LYS A 167 19.88 15.31 -20.78
N LEU A 168 20.05 14.05 -21.21
CA LEU A 168 20.95 13.10 -20.57
C LEU A 168 22.41 13.53 -20.66
N ASP A 169 22.82 14.02 -21.83
CA ASP A 169 24.16 14.54 -22.06
C ASP A 169 24.47 15.77 -21.18
N LYS A 170 23.50 16.69 -21.09
CA LYS A 170 23.65 17.92 -20.29
C LYS A 170 23.67 17.64 -18.77
N ILE A 171 22.88 16.66 -18.28
CA ILE A 171 22.67 16.43 -16.85
C ILE A 171 23.61 15.35 -16.31
N ASP A 172 23.99 14.38 -17.13
CA ASP A 172 24.79 13.18 -16.79
C ASP A 172 24.33 12.54 -15.47
N PRO A 173 23.10 11.97 -15.42
CA PRO A 173 22.50 11.47 -14.19
C PRO A 173 23.32 10.30 -13.61
N GLU A 174 23.40 10.21 -12.28
CA GLU A 174 24.15 9.16 -11.60
C GLU A 174 23.54 7.77 -11.79
N THR A 175 22.19 7.71 -11.82
CA THR A 175 21.44 6.45 -11.86
C THR A 175 20.31 6.49 -12.90
N ILE A 176 19.84 5.31 -13.28
CA ILE A 176 18.66 5.16 -14.14
C ILE A 176 17.44 5.83 -13.51
N ALA A 177 17.25 5.73 -12.18
CA ALA A 177 16.14 6.38 -11.49
C ALA A 177 16.22 7.91 -11.58
N GLN A 178 17.40 8.49 -11.49
CA GLN A 178 17.58 9.93 -11.72
C GLN A 178 17.25 10.31 -13.16
N ALA A 179 17.70 9.52 -14.14
CA ALA A 179 17.35 9.73 -15.55
C ALA A 179 15.83 9.73 -15.76
N ALA A 180 15.10 8.80 -15.13
CA ALA A 180 13.65 8.69 -15.23
C ALA A 180 12.88 9.90 -14.66
N ARG A 181 13.48 10.66 -13.75
CA ARG A 181 12.88 11.86 -13.16
C ARG A 181 13.12 13.14 -13.97
N ILE A 182 13.92 13.06 -15.02
CA ILE A 182 14.19 14.22 -15.89
C ILE A 182 12.98 14.47 -16.79
N PRO A 183 12.33 15.64 -16.74
CA PRO A 183 11.21 15.96 -17.63
C PRO A 183 11.59 15.81 -19.10
N GLY A 184 10.80 15.05 -19.87
CA GLY A 184 11.04 14.78 -21.29
C GLY A 184 11.86 13.51 -21.58
N ILE A 185 12.23 12.73 -20.55
CA ILE A 185 12.71 11.36 -20.72
C ILE A 185 11.49 10.42 -20.68
N SER A 186 11.32 9.64 -21.72
CA SER A 186 10.20 8.70 -21.83
C SER A 186 10.52 7.33 -21.20
N PRO A 187 9.50 6.53 -20.83
CA PRO A 187 9.72 5.15 -20.40
C PRO A 187 10.47 4.30 -21.44
N SER A 188 10.32 4.61 -22.73
CA SER A 188 11.06 3.93 -23.80
C SER A 188 12.55 4.26 -23.75
N ASP A 189 12.91 5.52 -23.51
CA ASP A 189 14.31 5.93 -23.35
C ASP A 189 14.96 5.22 -22.14
N ILE A 190 14.23 5.09 -21.03
CA ILE A 190 14.71 4.36 -19.85
C ILE A 190 14.93 2.88 -20.16
N ASN A 191 14.02 2.24 -20.90
CA ASN A 191 14.19 0.84 -21.30
C ASN A 191 15.45 0.65 -22.16
N ILE A 192 15.75 1.59 -23.07
CA ILE A 192 16.97 1.55 -23.88
C ILE A 192 18.20 1.59 -22.97
N LEU A 193 18.24 2.51 -22.01
CA LEU A 193 19.36 2.61 -21.06
C LEU A 193 19.50 1.36 -20.21
N LEU A 194 18.41 0.71 -19.80
CA LEU A 194 18.44 -0.56 -19.07
C LEU A 194 19.08 -1.68 -19.89
N VAL A 195 18.65 -1.84 -21.14
CA VAL A 195 19.22 -2.85 -22.04
C VAL A 195 20.70 -2.61 -22.25
N LEU A 196 21.13 -1.37 -22.49
CA LEU A 196 22.53 -0.99 -22.65
C LEU A 196 23.36 -1.18 -21.34
N SER A 197 22.68 -1.14 -20.19
CA SER A 197 23.31 -1.42 -18.87
C SER A 197 23.42 -2.92 -18.58
N GLY A 198 23.00 -3.81 -19.51
CA GLY A 198 23.07 -5.26 -19.34
C GLY A 198 21.97 -5.86 -18.46
N ARG A 199 20.80 -5.24 -18.45
CA ARG A 199 19.66 -5.65 -17.62
C ARG A 199 18.34 -5.67 -18.37
#